data_6d0a335eefadc4be2004c433a12c8fb9
#
_entry.id   6d0a335eefadc4be2004c433a12c8fb9
#
_cell.length_a   1.000
_cell.length_b   1.000
_cell.length_c   1.000
_cell.angle_alpha   90.00
_cell.angle_beta   90.00
_cell.angle_gamma   90.00
#
_symmetry.space_group_name_H-M   'P 1'
#
loop_
_entity.id
_entity.type
_entity.pdbx_description
1 polymer ?
#
loop_
_entity_poly.entity_id
_entity_poly.type
_entity_poly.pdbx_seq_one_letter_code
_entity_poly.pdbx_strand_id
1 'polypeptide(L)'
;VVSTPTYKVLSEHDLYPVLIEYLSKELNLYSLRIDEKKSSNNRGQNGNQWLHPDIVAIQPIDKKWHELVKTCVKHGSGQNVRLWSFEVKKELNNSNIRSSFFQAVSNSSWANEGYLAATSISTNEVEEELRMLSALHGIGVILLNPENPTESEILLPARRRPEVDWQSINRILNENSDFKNFIELVSIYYQTGRIRTQDWNR
;
A
#
# COMPACT_ATOMS: atom_id res chain seq x y z
N VAL A 1 -2.48 -27.51 35.80
CA VAL A 1 -3.34 -26.53 35.16
C VAL A 1 -2.62 -26.09 33.91
N VAL A 2 -3.01 -26.62 32.75
CA VAL A 2 -2.47 -26.22 31.45
C VAL A 2 -3.13 -24.92 31.08
N SER A 3 -2.37 -23.81 31.10
CA SER A 3 -2.86 -22.53 30.62
C SER A 3 -3.04 -22.62 29.10
N THR A 4 -4.27 -22.57 28.63
CA THR A 4 -4.60 -22.39 27.21
C THR A 4 -3.94 -21.08 26.74
N PRO A 5 -3.17 -21.09 25.65
CA PRO A 5 -2.61 -19.85 25.12
C PRO A 5 -3.77 -18.96 24.65
N THR A 6 -3.86 -17.77 25.26
CA THR A 6 -4.80 -16.74 24.83
C THR A 6 -4.27 -16.18 23.51
N TYR A 7 -4.79 -16.64 22.37
CA TYR A 7 -4.48 -16.07 21.08
C TYR A 7 -5.01 -14.64 21.06
N LYS A 8 -4.10 -13.66 21.02
CA LYS A 8 -4.47 -12.25 20.85
C LYS A 8 -5.16 -12.12 19.50
N VAL A 9 -6.42 -11.72 19.52
CA VAL A 9 -7.15 -11.40 18.28
C VAL A 9 -6.52 -10.15 17.70
N LEU A 10 -5.81 -10.28 16.57
CA LEU A 10 -5.18 -9.17 15.88
C LEU A 10 -6.23 -8.20 15.34
N SER A 11 -6.00 -6.90 15.47
CA SER A 11 -6.74 -5.83 14.82
C SER A 11 -6.06 -5.46 13.47
N GLU A 12 -6.73 -4.70 12.62
CA GLU A 12 -6.10 -4.16 11.39
C GLU A 12 -4.87 -3.31 11.74
N HIS A 13 -4.91 -2.56 12.84
CA HIS A 13 -3.76 -1.78 13.32
C HIS A 13 -2.53 -2.62 13.67
N ASP A 14 -2.72 -3.83 14.18
CA ASP A 14 -1.62 -4.75 14.48
C ASP A 14 -0.95 -5.28 13.20
N LEU A 15 -1.62 -5.18 12.04
CA LEU A 15 -1.12 -5.67 10.76
C LEU A 15 -0.29 -4.64 9.99
N TYR A 16 -0.39 -3.36 10.30
CA TYR A 16 0.41 -2.34 9.62
C TYR A 16 1.92 -2.57 9.78
N PRO A 17 2.46 -2.83 10.97
CA PRO A 17 3.88 -3.17 11.11
C PRO A 17 4.28 -4.45 10.34
N VAL A 18 3.40 -5.45 10.30
CA VAL A 18 3.63 -6.71 9.55
C VAL A 18 3.80 -6.42 8.07
N LEU A 19 2.87 -5.67 7.48
CA LEU A 19 2.96 -5.29 6.07
C LEU A 19 4.20 -4.42 5.81
N ILE A 20 4.47 -3.42 6.64
CA ILE A 20 5.65 -2.53 6.49
C ILE A 20 6.95 -3.33 6.51
N GLU A 21 7.09 -4.31 7.41
CA GLU A 21 8.26 -5.18 7.46
C GLU A 21 8.43 -6.00 6.18
N TYR A 22 7.35 -6.62 5.69
CA TYR A 22 7.35 -7.34 4.41
C TYR A 22 7.76 -6.43 3.24
N LEU A 23 7.13 -5.27 3.12
CA LEU A 23 7.41 -4.31 2.07
C LEU A 23 8.87 -3.85 2.06
N SER A 24 9.43 -3.64 3.26
CA SER A 24 10.80 -3.19 3.41
C SER A 24 11.82 -4.29 3.09
N LYS A 25 11.63 -5.49 3.64
CA LYS A 25 12.62 -6.57 3.55
C LYS A 25 12.57 -7.33 2.24
N GLU A 26 11.36 -7.62 1.74
CA GLU A 26 11.19 -8.45 0.55
C GLU A 26 11.04 -7.62 -0.74
N LEU A 27 10.39 -6.46 -0.68
CA LEU A 27 10.12 -5.65 -1.87
C LEU A 27 11.00 -4.40 -1.99
N ASN A 28 11.86 -4.13 -0.98
CA ASN A 28 12.71 -2.93 -0.93
C ASN A 28 11.94 -1.61 -1.07
N LEU A 29 10.73 -1.55 -0.52
CA LEU A 29 9.91 -0.37 -0.52
C LEU A 29 10.18 0.48 0.74
N TYR A 30 9.99 1.78 0.61
CA TYR A 30 9.97 2.73 1.71
C TYR A 30 8.55 3.18 1.92
N SER A 31 7.97 2.87 3.08
CA SER A 31 6.54 3.04 3.35
C SER A 31 6.25 4.00 4.47
N LEU A 32 5.07 4.61 4.42
CA LEU A 32 4.48 5.40 5.49
C LEU A 32 3.04 4.96 5.73
N ARG A 33 2.67 4.89 7.00
CA ARG A 33 1.28 4.77 7.40
C ARG A 33 0.58 6.11 7.25
N ILE A 34 -0.66 6.09 6.79
CA ILE A 34 -1.56 7.24 6.72
C ILE A 34 -2.61 7.09 7.83
N ASP A 35 -2.61 8.03 8.77
CA ASP A 35 -3.59 8.03 9.86
C ASP A 35 -4.86 8.76 9.41
N GLU A 36 -5.98 8.05 9.40
CA GLU A 36 -7.30 8.58 9.07
C GLU A 36 -7.74 9.73 9.99
N LYS A 37 -7.26 9.75 11.22
CA LYS A 37 -7.55 10.81 12.20
C LYS A 37 -6.92 12.16 11.87
N LYS A 38 -5.92 12.16 10.98
CA LYS A 38 -5.24 13.37 10.49
C LYS A 38 -5.89 13.96 9.24
N SER A 39 -7.04 13.43 8.84
CA SER A 39 -7.82 13.96 7.72
C SER A 39 -8.77 15.05 8.17
N SER A 40 -8.82 16.14 7.41
CA SER A 40 -9.70 17.29 7.65
C SER A 40 -11.06 17.15 6.97
N ASN A 41 -11.46 15.96 6.58
CA ASN A 41 -12.65 15.71 5.80
C ASN A 41 -13.93 15.82 6.64
N ASN A 42 -14.83 16.73 6.24
CA ASN A 42 -16.15 16.94 6.85
C ASN A 42 -17.30 16.25 6.07
N ARG A 43 -17.00 15.29 5.20
CA ARG A 43 -17.98 14.64 4.29
C ARG A 43 -18.83 13.54 4.94
N GLY A 44 -19.09 13.64 6.26
CA GLY A 44 -19.94 12.72 6.99
C GLY A 44 -19.24 11.51 7.58
N GLN A 45 -20.02 10.65 8.25
CA GLN A 45 -19.54 9.44 8.91
C GLN A 45 -18.92 8.48 7.87
N ASN A 46 -17.69 8.03 8.09
CA ASN A 46 -16.89 7.19 7.17
C ASN A 46 -16.41 7.87 5.87
N GLY A 47 -16.52 9.18 5.71
CA GLY A 47 -16.02 9.90 4.52
C GLY A 47 -14.53 9.73 4.28
N ASN A 48 -13.74 9.47 5.33
CA ASN A 48 -12.30 9.26 5.25
C ASN A 48 -11.92 7.84 4.74
N GLN A 49 -12.80 6.86 4.89
CA GLN A 49 -12.57 5.48 4.44
C GLN A 49 -12.27 5.38 2.93
N TRP A 50 -12.82 6.27 2.11
CA TRP A 50 -12.69 6.30 0.66
C TRP A 50 -11.74 7.39 0.15
N LEU A 51 -11.00 8.01 1.06
CA LEU A 51 -10.17 9.16 0.74
C LEU A 51 -8.72 8.81 0.48
N HIS A 52 -8.15 7.98 1.33
CA HIS A 52 -6.73 7.62 1.31
C HIS A 52 -6.53 6.17 1.75
N PRO A 53 -5.41 5.54 1.31
CA PRO A 53 -5.05 4.19 1.74
C PRO A 53 -4.52 4.17 3.18
N ASP A 54 -4.41 2.97 3.74
CA ASP A 54 -3.79 2.74 5.07
C ASP A 54 -2.28 2.95 5.05
N ILE A 55 -1.61 2.47 3.98
CA ILE A 55 -0.18 2.56 3.81
C ILE A 55 0.13 2.99 2.38
N VAL A 56 1.12 3.85 2.25
CA VAL A 56 1.69 4.30 0.98
C VAL A 56 3.18 3.97 0.93
N ALA A 57 3.72 3.75 -0.25
CA ALA A 57 5.14 3.48 -0.39
C ALA A 57 5.73 4.04 -1.69
N ILE A 58 7.05 4.25 -1.65
CA ILE A 58 7.86 4.58 -2.81
C ILE A 58 8.82 3.42 -3.11
N GLN A 59 8.93 3.06 -4.38
CA GLN A 59 9.98 2.19 -4.89
C GLN A 59 10.98 3.03 -5.66
N PRO A 60 12.16 3.30 -5.10
CA PRO A 60 13.20 4.06 -5.78
C PRO A 60 13.87 3.23 -6.87
N ILE A 61 14.65 3.88 -7.72
CA ILE A 61 15.55 3.19 -8.66
C ILE A 61 16.53 2.32 -7.86
N ASP A 62 16.74 1.09 -8.33
CA ASP A 62 17.69 0.18 -7.70
C ASP A 62 19.10 0.80 -7.66
N LYS A 63 19.66 0.90 -6.46
CA LYS A 63 21.01 1.45 -6.23
C LYS A 63 22.11 0.64 -6.91
N LYS A 64 21.85 -0.66 -7.20
CA LYS A 64 22.81 -1.57 -7.85
C LYS A 64 22.91 -1.35 -9.37
N TRP A 65 21.95 -0.63 -9.97
CA TRP A 65 22.01 -0.36 -11.40
C TRP A 65 23.20 0.53 -11.75
N HIS A 66 23.76 0.28 -12.95
CA HIS A 66 24.82 1.12 -13.48
C HIS A 66 24.37 2.57 -13.63
N GLU A 67 25.26 3.55 -13.39
CA GLU A 67 24.92 4.98 -13.40
C GLU A 67 24.33 5.45 -14.75
N LEU A 68 24.81 4.89 -15.86
CA LEU A 68 24.24 5.20 -17.19
C LEU A 68 22.76 4.77 -17.29
N VAL A 69 22.40 3.60 -16.73
CA VAL A 69 21.00 3.13 -16.70
C VAL A 69 20.15 4.03 -15.82
N LYS A 70 20.66 4.40 -14.63
CA LYS A 70 19.96 5.33 -13.74
C LYS A 70 19.72 6.68 -14.43
N THR A 71 20.71 7.18 -15.16
CA THR A 71 20.60 8.43 -15.94
C THR A 71 19.55 8.29 -17.03
N CYS A 72 19.54 7.20 -17.79
CA CYS A 72 18.52 6.96 -18.81
C CYS A 72 17.10 6.90 -18.22
N VAL A 73 16.92 6.20 -17.10
CA VAL A 73 15.62 6.13 -16.41
C VAL A 73 15.19 7.50 -15.89
N LYS A 74 16.12 8.28 -15.34
CA LYS A 74 15.83 9.64 -14.85
C LYS A 74 15.33 10.59 -15.93
N HIS A 75 15.87 10.51 -17.12
CA HIS A 75 15.65 11.50 -18.18
C HIS A 75 14.81 10.99 -19.36
N GLY A 76 14.66 9.66 -19.48
CA GLY A 76 14.01 9.07 -20.65
C GLY A 76 12.51 8.89 -20.53
N SER A 77 12.01 8.31 -19.46
CA SER A 77 10.59 7.93 -19.31
C SER A 77 9.82 8.70 -18.23
N GLY A 78 10.49 9.59 -17.50
CA GLY A 78 9.89 10.30 -16.37
C GLY A 78 9.51 9.42 -15.15
N GLN A 79 9.79 8.12 -15.21
CA GLN A 79 9.41 7.17 -14.15
C GLN A 79 10.61 6.77 -13.28
N ASN A 80 11.10 7.74 -12.50
CA ASN A 80 12.22 7.53 -11.59
C ASN A 80 11.83 6.76 -10.33
N VAL A 81 10.54 6.63 -10.06
CA VAL A 81 9.96 5.96 -8.90
C VAL A 81 8.64 5.30 -9.26
N ARG A 82 8.25 4.34 -8.46
CA ARG A 82 6.89 3.81 -8.44
C ARG A 82 6.25 4.17 -7.10
N LEU A 83 5.02 4.65 -7.16
CA LEU A 83 4.20 4.91 -5.99
C LEU A 83 3.21 3.77 -5.80
N TRP A 84 3.12 3.28 -4.58
CA TRP A 84 2.32 2.14 -4.19
C TRP A 84 1.30 2.54 -3.13
N SER A 85 0.17 1.89 -3.15
CA SER A 85 -0.95 2.11 -2.24
C SER A 85 -1.47 0.78 -1.71
N PHE A 86 -1.69 0.71 -0.39
CA PHE A 86 -2.12 -0.51 0.28
C PHE A 86 -3.33 -0.24 1.17
N GLU A 87 -4.34 -1.08 1.01
CA GLU A 87 -5.47 -1.21 1.91
C GLU A 87 -5.30 -2.48 2.74
N VAL A 88 -5.50 -2.43 4.05
CA VAL A 88 -5.28 -3.55 4.97
C VAL A 88 -6.59 -4.00 5.57
N LYS A 89 -6.84 -5.30 5.54
CA LYS A 89 -7.98 -5.95 6.20
C LYS A 89 -7.48 -7.12 7.03
N LYS A 90 -8.19 -7.44 8.09
CA LYS A 90 -7.86 -8.60 8.90
C LYS A 90 -8.10 -9.88 8.11
N GLU A 91 -9.30 -10.02 7.57
CA GLU A 91 -9.78 -11.21 6.88
C GLU A 91 -10.66 -10.80 5.72
N LEU A 92 -10.59 -11.56 4.62
CA LEU A 92 -11.50 -11.42 3.49
C LEU A 92 -12.49 -12.58 3.46
N ASN A 93 -13.78 -12.24 3.51
CA ASN A 93 -14.88 -13.19 3.53
C ASN A 93 -16.05 -12.70 2.65
N ASN A 94 -17.08 -13.54 2.49
CA ASN A 94 -18.24 -13.24 1.63
C ASN A 94 -18.96 -11.93 1.99
N SER A 95 -18.89 -11.49 3.25
CA SER A 95 -19.60 -10.28 3.70
C SER A 95 -18.83 -8.99 3.41
N ASN A 96 -17.49 -9.03 3.31
CA ASN A 96 -16.66 -7.84 3.19
C ASN A 96 -15.81 -7.75 1.91
N ILE A 97 -15.70 -8.84 1.14
CA ILE A 97 -14.80 -8.92 -0.02
C ILE A 97 -14.99 -7.75 -1.00
N ARG A 98 -16.22 -7.46 -1.41
CA ARG A 98 -16.50 -6.41 -2.39
C ARG A 98 -16.22 -5.02 -1.81
N SER A 99 -16.69 -4.73 -0.60
CA SER A 99 -16.45 -3.43 0.03
C SER A 99 -14.96 -3.17 0.25
N SER A 100 -14.22 -4.16 0.74
CA SER A 100 -12.76 -4.06 0.95
C SER A 100 -12.00 -3.90 -0.36
N PHE A 101 -12.39 -4.67 -1.39
CA PHE A 101 -11.75 -4.58 -2.69
C PHE A 101 -11.99 -3.22 -3.37
N PHE A 102 -13.23 -2.73 -3.39
CA PHE A 102 -13.53 -1.43 -3.99
C PHE A 102 -12.98 -0.26 -3.17
N GLN A 103 -12.79 -0.42 -1.86
CA GLN A 103 -12.02 0.52 -1.05
C GLN A 103 -10.57 0.59 -1.55
N ALA A 104 -9.91 -0.55 -1.76
CA ALA A 104 -8.57 -0.60 -2.34
C ALA A 104 -8.52 0.02 -3.75
N VAL A 105 -9.51 -0.23 -4.61
CA VAL A 105 -9.62 0.41 -5.94
C VAL A 105 -9.68 1.92 -5.82
N SER A 106 -10.57 2.45 -4.97
CA SER A 106 -10.74 3.89 -4.76
C SER A 106 -9.48 4.54 -4.21
N ASN A 107 -8.92 3.96 -3.14
CA ASN A 107 -7.80 4.52 -2.41
C ASN A 107 -6.46 4.41 -3.14
N SER A 108 -6.37 3.56 -4.17
CA SER A 108 -5.16 3.39 -4.99
C SER A 108 -5.24 4.00 -6.38
N SER A 109 -6.34 4.66 -6.73
CA SER A 109 -6.59 5.18 -8.09
C SER A 109 -5.49 6.12 -8.59
N TRP A 110 -4.80 6.81 -7.70
CA TRP A 110 -3.72 7.75 -7.95
C TRP A 110 -2.35 7.08 -8.15
N ALA A 111 -2.12 5.87 -7.60
CA ALA A 111 -0.81 5.21 -7.54
C ALA A 111 -0.49 4.39 -8.79
N ASN A 112 0.79 4.06 -9.00
CA ASN A 112 1.21 3.12 -10.04
C ASN A 112 0.70 1.70 -9.76
N GLU A 113 0.71 1.27 -8.49
CA GLU A 113 0.25 -0.05 -8.07
C GLU A 113 -0.59 0.06 -6.79
N GLY A 114 -1.69 -0.68 -6.74
CA GLY A 114 -2.59 -0.76 -5.60
C GLY A 114 -2.78 -2.19 -5.15
N TYR A 115 -2.77 -2.41 -3.84
CA TYR A 115 -2.91 -3.74 -3.24
C TYR A 115 -3.92 -3.75 -2.10
N LEU A 116 -4.64 -4.86 -2.00
CA LEU A 116 -5.41 -5.26 -0.83
C LEU A 116 -4.60 -6.32 -0.08
N ALA A 117 -4.30 -6.06 1.19
CA ALA A 117 -3.54 -6.97 2.05
C ALA A 117 -4.43 -7.53 3.15
N ALA A 118 -4.38 -8.85 3.39
CA ALA A 118 -5.14 -9.52 4.44
C ALA A 118 -4.39 -10.73 4.98
N THR A 119 -4.74 -11.20 6.20
CA THR A 119 -4.09 -12.38 6.79
C THR A 119 -4.72 -13.69 6.34
N SER A 120 -5.97 -13.65 5.87
CA SER A 120 -6.68 -14.86 5.44
C SER A 120 -7.79 -14.55 4.43
N ILE A 121 -8.10 -15.56 3.64
CA ILE A 121 -9.23 -15.62 2.71
C ILE A 121 -10.08 -16.79 3.17
N SER A 122 -11.37 -16.54 3.47
CA SER A 122 -12.19 -17.48 4.19
C SER A 122 -12.56 -18.76 3.40
N THR A 123 -12.78 -18.64 2.10
CA THR A 123 -13.20 -19.76 1.23
C THR A 123 -12.64 -19.65 -0.18
N ASN A 124 -12.70 -20.74 -0.93
CA ASN A 124 -12.29 -20.75 -2.34
C ASN A 124 -13.14 -19.83 -3.21
N GLU A 125 -14.42 -19.69 -2.92
CA GLU A 125 -15.33 -18.79 -3.66
C GLU A 125 -14.92 -17.34 -3.49
N VAL A 126 -14.47 -16.94 -2.30
CA VAL A 126 -13.91 -15.60 -2.03
C VAL A 126 -12.61 -15.40 -2.80
N GLU A 127 -11.76 -16.42 -2.87
CA GLU A 127 -10.52 -16.34 -3.66
C GLU A 127 -10.80 -16.23 -5.16
N GLU A 128 -11.76 -16.99 -5.68
CA GLU A 128 -12.17 -16.88 -7.10
C GLU A 128 -12.73 -15.49 -7.42
N GLU A 129 -13.56 -14.94 -6.53
CA GLU A 129 -14.06 -13.56 -6.69
C GLU A 129 -12.92 -12.53 -6.65
N LEU A 130 -11.94 -12.69 -5.76
CA LEU A 130 -10.74 -11.85 -5.74
C LEU A 130 -9.97 -11.90 -7.05
N ARG A 131 -9.76 -13.09 -7.61
CA ARG A 131 -9.08 -13.28 -8.90
C ARG A 131 -9.80 -12.56 -10.03
N MET A 132 -11.14 -12.68 -10.08
CA MET A 132 -11.97 -11.99 -11.06
C MET A 132 -11.88 -10.47 -10.90
N LEU A 133 -12.05 -9.95 -9.69
CA LEU A 133 -11.99 -8.51 -9.40
C LEU A 133 -10.60 -7.94 -9.69
N SER A 134 -9.54 -8.66 -9.31
CA SER A 134 -8.15 -8.29 -9.59
C SER A 134 -7.88 -8.19 -11.10
N ALA A 135 -8.34 -9.17 -11.88
CA ALA A 135 -8.20 -9.16 -13.33
C ALA A 135 -8.91 -7.96 -13.98
N LEU A 136 -10.09 -7.60 -13.49
CA LEU A 136 -10.88 -6.47 -14.01
C LEU A 136 -10.26 -5.11 -13.64
N HIS A 137 -9.91 -4.91 -12.37
CA HIS A 137 -9.54 -3.61 -11.83
C HIS A 137 -8.03 -3.40 -11.67
N GLY A 138 -7.23 -4.46 -11.75
CA GLY A 138 -5.77 -4.38 -11.67
C GLY A 138 -5.23 -4.16 -10.24
N ILE A 139 -6.04 -4.38 -9.21
CA ILE A 139 -5.59 -4.36 -7.81
C ILE A 139 -4.98 -5.72 -7.47
N GLY A 140 -3.79 -5.72 -6.88
CA GLY A 140 -3.15 -6.92 -6.38
C GLY A 140 -3.67 -7.35 -5.02
N VAL A 141 -3.31 -8.56 -4.62
CA VAL A 141 -3.66 -9.12 -3.30
C VAL A 141 -2.39 -9.64 -2.63
N ILE A 142 -2.17 -9.23 -1.38
CA ILE A 142 -1.08 -9.72 -0.52
C ILE A 142 -1.69 -10.56 0.61
N LEU A 143 -1.18 -11.76 0.79
CA LEU A 143 -1.47 -12.60 1.95
C LEU A 143 -0.39 -12.37 3.00
N LEU A 144 -0.79 -11.80 4.15
CA LEU A 144 0.12 -11.47 5.24
C LEU A 144 0.31 -12.66 6.19
N ASN A 145 1.56 -12.89 6.58
CA ASN A 145 1.89 -13.80 7.67
C ASN A 145 2.27 -12.98 8.92
N PRO A 146 1.37 -12.85 9.93
CA PRO A 146 1.64 -12.05 11.12
C PRO A 146 2.73 -12.63 12.03
N GLU A 147 2.96 -13.96 12.00
CA GLU A 147 3.98 -14.63 12.82
C GLU A 147 5.37 -14.47 12.19
N ASN A 148 5.44 -14.49 10.86
CA ASN A 148 6.68 -14.29 10.11
C ASN A 148 6.42 -13.36 8.90
N PRO A 149 6.53 -12.03 9.08
CA PRO A 149 6.22 -11.06 8.04
C PRO A 149 6.93 -11.28 6.70
N THR A 150 8.17 -11.81 6.73
CA THR A 150 8.95 -12.09 5.51
C THR A 150 8.42 -13.27 4.69
N GLU A 151 7.57 -14.10 5.27
CA GLU A 151 6.87 -15.19 4.58
C GLU A 151 5.50 -14.75 4.00
N SER A 152 5.16 -13.48 4.12
CA SER A 152 4.01 -12.92 3.40
C SER A 152 4.26 -13.02 1.89
N GLU A 153 3.20 -13.10 1.10
CA GLU A 153 3.31 -13.29 -0.36
C GLU A 153 2.35 -12.42 -1.17
N ILE A 154 2.76 -12.09 -2.39
CA ILE A 154 1.86 -11.52 -3.39
C ILE A 154 1.08 -12.67 -4.02
N LEU A 155 -0.15 -12.89 -3.54
CA LEU A 155 -1.06 -13.91 -4.08
C LEU A 155 -1.51 -13.56 -5.50
N LEU A 156 -1.84 -12.28 -5.74
CA LEU A 156 -2.21 -11.76 -7.05
C LEU A 156 -1.41 -10.48 -7.32
N PRO A 157 -0.62 -10.41 -8.41
CA PRO A 157 0.11 -9.20 -8.74
C PRO A 157 -0.82 -8.09 -9.22
N ALA A 158 -0.55 -6.85 -8.81
CA ALA A 158 -1.26 -5.69 -9.32
C ALA A 158 -0.89 -5.42 -10.79
N ARG A 159 -1.83 -4.87 -11.56
CA ARG A 159 -1.55 -4.31 -12.87
C ARG A 159 -0.93 -2.92 -12.69
N ARG A 160 0.31 -2.78 -13.15
CA ARG A 160 1.02 -1.52 -13.10
C ARG A 160 0.38 -0.48 -14.02
N ARG A 161 0.07 0.70 -13.47
CA ARG A 161 -0.29 1.88 -14.24
C ARG A 161 0.98 2.64 -14.63
N PRO A 162 1.12 3.07 -15.90
CA PRO A 162 2.31 3.78 -16.34
C PRO A 162 2.43 5.17 -15.71
N GLU A 163 1.31 5.81 -15.44
CA GLU A 163 1.25 7.19 -14.92
C GLU A 163 0.56 7.25 -13.56
N VAL A 164 0.93 8.25 -12.81
CA VAL A 164 0.37 8.64 -11.51
C VAL A 164 -0.68 9.71 -11.74
N ASP A 165 -1.83 9.63 -11.07
CA ASP A 165 -2.84 10.68 -11.11
C ASP A 165 -2.51 11.81 -10.13
N TRP A 166 -1.77 12.79 -10.63
CA TRP A 166 -1.35 13.96 -9.86
C TRP A 166 -2.51 14.84 -9.39
N GLN A 167 -3.64 14.84 -10.08
CA GLN A 167 -4.84 15.58 -9.65
C GLN A 167 -5.44 14.95 -8.38
N SER A 168 -5.56 13.64 -8.36
CA SER A 168 -6.03 12.91 -7.17
C SER A 168 -5.04 13.06 -6.01
N ILE A 169 -3.73 12.98 -6.26
CA ILE A 169 -2.69 13.23 -5.25
C ILE A 169 -2.87 14.64 -4.66
N ASN A 170 -2.98 15.67 -5.49
CA ASN A 170 -3.14 17.06 -5.03
C ASN A 170 -4.38 17.23 -4.13
N ARG A 171 -5.47 16.53 -4.45
CA ARG A 171 -6.69 16.55 -3.62
C ARG A 171 -6.44 15.92 -2.26
N ILE A 172 -5.87 14.70 -2.21
CA ILE A 172 -5.63 13.95 -0.97
C ILE A 172 -4.62 14.69 -0.09
N LEU A 173 -3.58 15.27 -0.67
CA LEU A 173 -2.55 16.04 0.02
C LEU A 173 -3.14 17.22 0.81
N ASN A 174 -4.18 17.88 0.29
CA ASN A 174 -4.85 18.96 0.98
C ASN A 174 -5.75 18.50 2.14
N GLU A 175 -6.10 17.21 2.16
CA GLU A 175 -7.06 16.68 3.13
C GLU A 175 -6.38 15.85 4.25
N ASN A 176 -5.15 15.34 4.05
CA ASN A 176 -4.46 14.53 5.05
C ASN A 176 -2.98 14.90 5.20
N SER A 177 -2.57 15.23 6.43
CA SER A 177 -1.21 15.70 6.71
C SER A 177 -0.14 14.61 6.58
N ASP A 178 -0.46 13.33 6.83
CA ASP A 178 0.50 12.24 6.62
C ASP A 178 0.72 11.97 5.14
N PHE A 179 -0.33 12.05 4.33
CA PHE A 179 -0.21 11.94 2.88
C PHE A 179 0.60 13.14 2.31
N LYS A 180 0.42 14.33 2.87
CA LYS A 180 1.25 15.49 2.54
C LYS A 180 2.72 15.23 2.83
N ASN A 181 3.05 14.72 4.02
CA ASN A 181 4.42 14.34 4.38
C ASN A 181 4.99 13.29 3.41
N PHE A 182 4.20 12.28 3.02
CA PHE A 182 4.62 11.30 2.02
C PHE A 182 5.04 11.98 0.70
N ILE A 183 4.21 12.87 0.18
CA ILE A 183 4.51 13.56 -1.09
C ILE A 183 5.70 14.53 -0.95
N GLU A 184 5.91 15.14 0.22
CA GLU A 184 7.13 15.91 0.51
C GLU A 184 8.39 15.04 0.40
N LEU A 185 8.38 13.83 0.97
CA LEU A 185 9.49 12.88 0.86
C LEU A 185 9.70 12.38 -0.59
N VAL A 186 8.62 12.13 -1.32
CA VAL A 186 8.68 11.82 -2.76
C VAL A 186 9.32 12.97 -3.54
N SER A 187 8.92 14.21 -3.26
CA SER A 187 9.50 15.40 -3.89
C SER A 187 11.01 15.54 -3.61
N ILE A 188 11.43 15.32 -2.37
CA ILE A 188 12.84 15.31 -1.99
C ILE A 188 13.62 14.24 -2.79
N TYR A 189 13.05 13.05 -2.95
CA TYR A 189 13.67 12.00 -3.76
C TYR A 189 13.78 12.41 -5.24
N TYR A 190 12.75 13.01 -5.84
CA TYR A 190 12.80 13.50 -7.22
C TYR A 190 13.91 14.54 -7.41
N GLN A 191 14.09 15.44 -6.45
CA GLN A 191 15.09 16.50 -6.52
C GLN A 191 16.51 15.99 -6.29
N THR A 192 16.69 15.07 -5.34
CA THR A 192 18.02 14.69 -4.84
C THR A 192 18.48 13.29 -5.26
N GLY A 193 17.56 12.41 -5.63
CA GLY A 193 17.80 10.98 -5.83
C GLY A 193 18.16 10.23 -4.54
N ARG A 194 17.93 10.82 -3.38
CA ARG A 194 18.31 10.26 -2.07
C ARG A 194 17.10 9.96 -1.22
N ILE A 195 17.13 8.84 -0.51
CA ILE A 195 16.18 8.46 0.52
C ILE A 195 16.91 8.44 1.86
N ARG A 196 16.37 9.19 2.83
CA ARG A 196 16.81 9.11 4.22
C ARG A 196 15.93 8.08 4.93
N THR A 197 16.51 6.95 5.26
CA THR A 197 15.81 5.78 5.82
C THR A 197 15.00 6.10 7.08
N GLN A 198 15.51 7.02 7.90
CA GLN A 198 14.88 7.43 9.17
C GLN A 198 13.54 8.17 8.99
N ASP A 199 13.25 8.67 7.80
CA ASP A 199 12.02 9.41 7.53
C ASP A 199 10.84 8.47 7.16
N TRP A 200 11.11 7.15 7.08
CA TRP A 200 10.16 6.13 6.63
C TRP A 200 9.91 5.09 7.73
N ASN A 201 8.70 4.50 7.70
CA ASN A 201 8.42 3.31 8.51
C ASN A 201 9.13 2.09 7.89
N ARG A 202 9.82 1.32 8.75
CA ARG A 202 10.57 0.11 8.35
C ARG A 202 10.46 -0.98 9.41
#